data_f367a3197b8d8ebd504c68302f73cb02
#
_entry.id   f367a3197b8d8ebd504c68302f73cb02
#
_cell.length_a   1.000
_cell.length_b   1.000
_cell.length_c   1.000
_cell.angle_alpha   90.00
_cell.angle_beta   90.00
_cell.angle_gamma   90.00
#
_symmetry.space_group_name_H-M   'P 1'
#
loop_
_entity.id
_entity.type
_entity.pdbx_description
1 polymer ?
#
loop_
_entity_poly.entity_id
_entity_poly.type
_entity_poly.pdbx_seq_one_letter_code
_entity_poly.pdbx_strand_id
1 'polypeptide(L)'
;MLALPLAMMIGYGCSESKNRLSASREADSVDSAAEEVMENEETVEASQMPAQSLALLEAYPDCIKEIKDNFVVMVSGDKLVYDDGKQKDFMGRLDDSDIEDMFYDVYSLPDPKPAFQFDPGRSRSEVLFKAMYGSSAEEVRKKLVDVEWFGERVKFMSVNGAADSLRAVARELTGYPELRPYLKSSGTFYWRPVRGAKRMSAHSYGIAFDIGVDKSDYWLWKSGSNDENKPVEYANRIPREIVEIFQKHGFIWGGAWYHYDTMHFEFRPELLKYAACAGR
;
A
#
# COMPACT_ATOMS: atom_id res chain seq x y z
N MET A 1 25.34 -34.58 9.40
CA MET A 1 25.96 -33.24 9.34
C MET A 1 25.47 -32.55 8.08
N LEU A 2 24.36 -31.85 8.16
CA LEU A 2 23.84 -31.01 7.06
C LEU A 2 23.77 -29.58 7.60
N ALA A 3 24.49 -28.68 6.94
CA ALA A 3 24.54 -27.27 7.27
C ALA A 3 23.28 -26.57 6.72
N LEU A 4 22.55 -25.87 7.60
CA LEU A 4 21.50 -24.93 7.19
C LEU A 4 22.16 -23.66 6.59
N PRO A 5 21.58 -23.08 5.53
CA PRO A 5 21.95 -21.75 5.09
C PRO A 5 21.32 -20.67 5.99
N LEU A 6 22.16 -19.76 6.42
CA LEU A 6 21.86 -18.58 7.21
C LEU A 6 20.97 -17.63 6.40
N ALA A 7 19.73 -17.43 6.85
CA ALA A 7 18.83 -16.44 6.27
C ALA A 7 19.35 -15.03 6.59
N MET A 8 19.70 -14.28 5.56
CA MET A 8 20.10 -12.87 5.65
C MET A 8 18.83 -12.03 5.85
N MET A 9 18.56 -11.65 7.09
CA MET A 9 17.55 -10.63 7.41
C MET A 9 18.09 -9.27 6.94
N ILE A 10 17.48 -8.72 5.91
CA ILE A 10 17.69 -7.32 5.54
C ILE A 10 16.82 -6.50 6.51
N GLY A 11 17.43 -6.07 7.61
CA GLY A 11 16.80 -5.14 8.54
C GLY A 11 16.80 -3.74 7.92
N TYR A 12 15.61 -3.19 7.72
CA TYR A 12 15.44 -1.77 7.46
C TYR A 12 15.70 -1.03 8.77
N GLY A 13 16.90 -0.48 8.92
CA GLY A 13 17.30 0.26 10.11
C GLY A 13 17.03 1.75 9.93
N CYS A 14 16.19 2.32 10.78
CA CYS A 14 16.31 3.72 11.14
C CYS A 14 17.64 3.86 11.93
N SER A 15 18.60 4.62 11.42
CA SER A 15 19.93 4.74 12.03
C SER A 15 19.91 5.63 13.26
N GLU A 16 20.23 5.07 14.42
CA GLU A 16 20.68 5.86 15.57
C GLU A 16 22.15 6.26 15.37
N SER A 17 22.42 7.55 15.23
CA SER A 17 23.78 8.08 15.23
C SER A 17 24.32 8.21 16.65
N LYS A 18 25.29 7.37 17.04
CA LYS A 18 26.10 7.58 18.24
C LYS A 18 27.29 8.47 17.91
N ASN A 19 27.30 9.65 18.55
CA ASN A 19 28.42 10.59 18.60
C ASN A 19 29.70 9.94 19.11
N ARG A 20 30.81 10.07 18.36
CA ARG A 20 32.20 10.04 18.89
C ARG A 20 32.98 11.20 18.34
N LEU A 21 33.35 12.11 19.23
CA LEU A 21 34.30 13.17 19.02
C LEU A 21 35.75 12.60 18.91
N SER A 22 36.49 13.02 17.91
CA SER A 22 37.92 13.22 18.05
C SER A 22 38.40 14.26 17.02
N ALA A 23 39.16 15.24 17.52
CA ALA A 23 39.63 16.42 16.81
C ALA A 23 40.84 16.13 15.91
N SER A 24 40.97 16.87 14.81
CA SER A 24 42.07 17.68 14.32
C SER A 24 42.25 17.58 12.79
N ARG A 25 42.04 18.65 12.08
CA ARG A 25 42.95 19.44 11.23
C ARG A 25 42.17 20.35 10.28
N GLU A 26 42.49 21.64 10.39
CA GLU A 26 42.06 22.69 9.47
C GLU A 26 42.77 22.54 8.12
N ALA A 27 42.03 22.75 7.06
CA ALA A 27 42.24 23.43 5.79
C ALA A 27 41.69 22.61 4.61
N ASP A 28 40.55 23.05 4.11
CA ASP A 28 40.00 23.13 2.77
C ASP A 28 38.46 23.20 2.89
N SER A 29 37.94 24.42 2.98
CA SER A 29 36.69 24.58 3.68
C SER A 29 35.76 25.64 3.09
N VAL A 30 35.32 25.52 1.89
CA VAL A 30 34.12 26.32 1.49
C VAL A 30 33.08 25.49 0.80
N ASP A 31 33.44 24.44 0.04
CA ASP A 31 32.46 23.58 -0.65
C ASP A 31 31.85 22.48 0.26
N SER A 32 32.64 21.97 1.25
CA SER A 32 32.13 20.91 2.14
C SER A 32 31.09 21.40 3.16
N ALA A 33 31.17 22.68 3.54
CA ALA A 33 30.24 23.26 4.51
C ALA A 33 28.82 23.46 3.94
N ALA A 34 28.71 23.69 2.62
CA ALA A 34 27.42 23.82 1.96
C ALA A 34 26.71 22.47 1.77
N GLU A 35 27.47 21.40 1.45
CA GLU A 35 26.95 20.04 1.38
C GLU A 35 26.55 19.48 2.76
N GLU A 36 27.38 19.69 3.81
CA GLU A 36 27.02 19.26 5.18
C GLU A 36 25.81 20.03 5.75
N VAL A 37 25.62 21.31 5.40
CA VAL A 37 24.46 22.08 5.84
C VAL A 37 23.20 21.61 5.10
N MET A 38 23.26 21.32 3.83
CA MET A 38 22.14 20.78 3.06
C MET A 38 21.77 19.36 3.52
N GLU A 39 22.73 18.49 3.76
CA GLU A 39 22.50 17.15 4.29
C GLU A 39 21.91 17.17 5.72
N ASN A 40 22.33 18.11 6.57
CA ASN A 40 21.76 18.31 7.91
C ASN A 40 20.36 18.93 7.88
N GLU A 41 20.07 19.87 6.99
CA GLU A 41 18.72 20.43 6.85
C GLU A 41 17.74 19.36 6.32
N GLU A 42 18.14 18.55 5.34
CA GLU A 42 17.33 17.46 4.80
C GLU A 42 17.06 16.36 5.85
N THR A 43 18.03 16.02 6.68
CA THR A 43 17.88 15.02 7.76
C THR A 43 17.07 15.56 8.94
N VAL A 44 17.14 16.85 9.25
CA VAL A 44 16.35 17.48 10.32
C VAL A 44 14.90 17.65 9.89
N GLU A 45 14.61 18.04 8.64
CA GLU A 45 13.25 18.11 8.12
C GLU A 45 12.58 16.72 8.08
N ALA A 46 13.28 15.67 7.65
CA ALA A 46 12.78 14.30 7.67
C ALA A 46 12.46 13.77 9.08
N SER A 47 13.19 14.22 10.10
CA SER A 47 12.95 13.83 11.51
C SER A 47 11.72 14.50 12.14
N GLN A 48 11.14 15.52 11.51
CA GLN A 48 9.96 16.25 11.96
C GLN A 48 8.69 15.92 11.14
N MET A 49 8.84 15.18 10.03
CA MET A 49 7.71 14.84 9.17
C MET A 49 6.83 13.76 9.81
N PRO A 50 5.48 13.89 9.79
CA PRO A 50 4.59 12.84 10.23
C PRO A 50 4.87 11.50 9.51
N ALA A 51 4.77 10.38 10.24
CA ALA A 51 5.09 9.05 9.72
C ALA A 51 4.27 8.68 8.47
N GLN A 52 3.00 9.17 8.39
CA GLN A 52 2.13 8.98 7.23
C GLN A 52 2.70 9.67 5.98
N SER A 53 3.16 10.92 6.14
CA SER A 53 3.75 11.70 5.05
C SER A 53 5.04 11.07 4.54
N LEU A 54 5.90 10.61 5.44
CA LEU A 54 7.13 9.89 5.10
C LEU A 54 6.82 8.59 4.35
N ALA A 55 5.87 7.79 4.86
CA ALA A 55 5.46 6.55 4.23
C ALA A 55 4.91 6.78 2.81
N LEU A 56 4.18 7.87 2.58
CA LEU A 56 3.63 8.23 1.28
C LEU A 56 4.74 8.63 0.28
N LEU A 57 5.69 9.47 0.69
CA LEU A 57 6.84 9.88 -0.12
C LEU A 57 7.72 8.69 -0.51
N GLU A 58 8.04 7.83 0.46
CA GLU A 58 8.85 6.64 0.21
C GLU A 58 8.14 5.57 -0.65
N ALA A 59 6.81 5.55 -0.63
CA ALA A 59 6.03 4.60 -1.42
C ALA A 59 5.88 5.01 -2.89
N TYR A 60 5.87 6.31 -3.17
CA TYR A 60 5.50 6.84 -4.48
C TYR A 60 6.47 7.91 -5.02
N PRO A 61 7.80 7.67 -4.98
CA PRO A 61 8.81 8.66 -5.36
C PRO A 61 8.70 9.12 -6.82
N ASP A 62 8.17 8.28 -7.71
CA ASP A 62 7.98 8.64 -9.12
C ASP A 62 6.79 9.57 -9.36
N CYS A 63 5.89 9.69 -8.38
CA CYS A 63 4.65 10.48 -8.49
C CYS A 63 4.61 11.67 -7.55
N ILE A 64 5.15 11.54 -6.34
CA ILE A 64 5.10 12.55 -5.28
C ILE A 64 6.49 13.17 -5.12
N LYS A 65 6.55 14.49 -5.26
CA LYS A 65 7.79 15.27 -5.13
C LYS A 65 8.07 15.64 -3.67
N GLU A 66 7.06 16.17 -2.98
CA GLU A 66 7.15 16.63 -1.59
C GLU A 66 5.77 16.70 -0.93
N ILE A 67 5.74 16.74 0.39
CA ILE A 67 4.53 17.02 1.18
C ILE A 67 4.86 18.21 2.08
N LYS A 68 4.16 19.34 1.88
CA LYS A 68 4.44 20.59 2.57
C LYS A 68 3.19 21.46 2.68
N ASP A 69 3.05 22.19 3.80
CA ASP A 69 1.97 23.16 4.02
C ASP A 69 0.56 22.56 3.75
N ASN A 70 0.33 21.34 4.21
CA ASN A 70 -0.90 20.57 3.99
C ASN A 70 -1.20 20.22 2.51
N PHE A 71 -0.16 20.18 1.66
CA PHE A 71 -0.30 19.77 0.27
C PHE A 71 0.65 18.63 -0.08
N VAL A 72 0.14 17.66 -0.83
CA VAL A 72 0.96 16.72 -1.60
C VAL A 72 1.27 17.36 -2.96
N VAL A 73 2.54 17.63 -3.21
CA VAL A 73 3.02 18.18 -4.48
C VAL A 73 3.44 17.01 -5.37
N MET A 74 2.75 16.87 -6.49
CA MET A 74 3.04 15.81 -7.46
C MET A 74 4.26 16.17 -8.32
N VAL A 75 4.94 15.17 -8.86
CA VAL A 75 6.02 15.40 -9.86
C VAL A 75 5.50 16.12 -11.11
N SER A 76 4.21 15.97 -11.44
CA SER A 76 3.54 16.75 -12.52
C SER A 76 3.45 18.26 -12.22
N GLY A 77 3.63 18.67 -10.96
CA GLY A 77 3.43 20.04 -10.49
C GLY A 77 2.06 20.32 -9.87
N ASP A 78 1.14 19.37 -9.93
CA ASP A 78 -0.17 19.49 -9.28
C ASP A 78 -0.02 19.49 -7.76
N LYS A 79 -0.91 20.23 -7.07
CA LYS A 79 -0.98 20.28 -5.60
C LYS A 79 -2.31 19.72 -5.14
N LEU A 80 -2.26 18.67 -4.32
CA LEU A 80 -3.42 18.01 -3.74
C LEU A 80 -3.48 18.32 -2.25
N VAL A 81 -4.66 18.64 -1.72
CA VAL A 81 -4.85 18.85 -0.28
C VAL A 81 -4.61 17.52 0.44
N TYR A 82 -3.77 17.54 1.49
CA TYR A 82 -3.45 16.35 2.28
C TYR A 82 -4.57 16.02 3.26
N ASP A 83 -5.01 17.00 4.05
CA ASP A 83 -6.07 16.90 5.06
C ASP A 83 -7.07 18.04 4.84
N ASP A 84 -8.34 17.73 4.60
CA ASP A 84 -9.40 18.73 4.40
C ASP A 84 -9.97 19.30 5.71
N GLY A 85 -9.45 18.85 6.86
CA GLY A 85 -9.81 19.31 8.20
C GLY A 85 -11.20 18.88 8.68
N LYS A 86 -11.90 18.00 7.94
CA LYS A 86 -13.22 17.55 8.32
C LYS A 86 -13.17 16.34 9.25
N GLN A 87 -13.97 16.37 10.29
CA GLN A 87 -14.27 15.18 11.09
C GLN A 87 -15.25 14.28 10.34
N LYS A 88 -14.80 13.08 9.92
CA LYS A 88 -15.60 12.14 9.14
C LYS A 88 -15.93 10.90 9.97
N ASP A 89 -17.19 10.45 9.89
CA ASP A 89 -17.57 9.13 10.40
C ASP A 89 -17.05 8.01 9.49
N PHE A 90 -17.33 6.76 9.84
CA PHE A 90 -16.86 5.60 9.08
C PHE A 90 -17.25 5.68 7.59
N MET A 91 -18.51 5.99 7.28
CA MET A 91 -18.96 6.09 5.88
C MET A 91 -18.39 7.31 5.18
N GLY A 92 -18.25 8.43 5.88
CA GLY A 92 -17.62 9.64 5.35
C GLY A 92 -16.18 9.42 4.94
N ARG A 93 -15.38 8.70 5.76
CA ARG A 93 -14.00 8.33 5.40
C ARG A 93 -13.94 7.40 4.17
N LEU A 94 -14.95 6.58 3.94
CA LEU A 94 -15.00 5.72 2.77
C LEU A 94 -15.40 6.47 1.49
N ASP A 95 -16.41 7.36 1.58
CA ASP A 95 -17.06 7.97 0.41
C ASP A 95 -16.51 9.35 0.04
N ASP A 96 -15.86 10.07 0.99
CA ASP A 96 -15.26 11.40 0.81
C ASP A 96 -13.85 11.45 1.44
N SER A 97 -13.05 10.43 1.15
CA SER A 97 -11.70 10.27 1.69
C SER A 97 -10.74 11.30 1.11
N ASP A 98 -10.07 12.08 1.98
CA ASP A 98 -8.87 12.80 1.61
C ASP A 98 -7.61 11.92 1.72
N ILE A 99 -6.41 12.49 1.69
CA ILE A 99 -5.18 11.70 1.70
C ILE A 99 -4.85 11.23 3.12
N GLU A 100 -5.15 12.05 4.14
CA GLU A 100 -4.95 11.73 5.55
C GLU A 100 -5.84 10.56 5.99
N ASP A 101 -7.11 10.55 5.60
CA ASP A 101 -8.08 9.49 5.92
C ASP A 101 -7.60 8.08 5.52
N MET A 102 -6.72 7.96 4.51
CA MET A 102 -6.17 6.68 4.09
C MET A 102 -5.39 5.98 5.20
N PHE A 103 -4.87 6.74 6.18
CA PHE A 103 -4.04 6.28 7.28
C PHE A 103 -4.78 6.16 8.61
N TYR A 104 -6.10 6.38 8.63
CA TYR A 104 -6.90 6.34 9.85
C TYR A 104 -6.78 5.00 10.58
N ASP A 105 -6.95 3.89 9.87
CA ASP A 105 -6.74 2.55 10.38
C ASP A 105 -5.32 2.08 10.02
N VAL A 106 -4.49 1.79 11.03
CA VAL A 106 -3.14 1.23 10.80
C VAL A 106 -3.25 -0.21 10.32
N TYR A 107 -2.75 -0.49 9.12
CA TYR A 107 -2.86 -1.81 8.52
C TYR A 107 -2.18 -2.88 9.39
N SER A 108 -2.93 -3.94 9.71
CA SER A 108 -2.43 -5.13 10.41
C SER A 108 -3.22 -6.37 9.99
N LEU A 109 -2.60 -7.55 10.10
CA LEU A 109 -3.33 -8.81 9.92
C LEU A 109 -4.20 -9.11 11.15
N PRO A 110 -5.40 -9.68 10.95
CA PRO A 110 -6.31 -9.96 12.05
C PRO A 110 -5.79 -11.13 12.94
N ASP A 111 -6.07 -11.03 14.24
CA ASP A 111 -5.84 -12.08 15.20
C ASP A 111 -6.95 -12.11 16.27
N PRO A 112 -7.87 -13.07 16.27
CA PRO A 112 -8.16 -14.02 15.19
C PRO A 112 -9.03 -13.42 14.08
N LYS A 113 -9.62 -12.24 14.27
CA LYS A 113 -10.52 -11.56 13.34
C LYS A 113 -10.42 -10.05 13.48
N PRO A 114 -10.78 -9.27 12.42
CA PRO A 114 -10.80 -7.82 12.49
C PRO A 114 -11.82 -7.29 13.50
N ALA A 115 -11.53 -6.13 14.11
CA ALA A 115 -12.49 -5.41 14.95
C ALA A 115 -13.62 -4.81 14.08
N PHE A 116 -14.74 -4.47 14.72
CA PHE A 116 -15.89 -3.84 14.04
C PHE A 116 -15.47 -2.54 13.33
N GLN A 117 -15.80 -2.42 12.05
CA GLN A 117 -15.46 -1.28 11.18
C GLN A 117 -13.94 -0.97 11.09
N PHE A 118 -13.08 -1.92 11.40
CA PHE A 118 -11.66 -1.81 11.16
C PHE A 118 -11.34 -2.30 9.75
N ASP A 119 -11.18 -1.36 8.82
CA ASP A 119 -11.07 -1.61 7.39
C ASP A 119 -9.82 -0.92 6.77
N PRO A 120 -8.58 -1.21 7.23
CA PRO A 120 -7.39 -0.49 6.80
C PRO A 120 -7.16 -0.58 5.29
N GLY A 121 -7.15 0.58 4.62
CA GLY A 121 -6.97 0.70 3.18
C GLY A 121 -8.27 0.73 2.36
N ARG A 122 -9.46 0.57 2.97
CA ARG A 122 -10.72 0.81 2.25
C ARG A 122 -11.01 2.29 2.00
N SER A 123 -10.52 3.19 2.88
CA SER A 123 -10.47 4.63 2.60
C SER A 123 -9.42 4.90 1.52
N ARG A 124 -9.82 5.54 0.43
CA ARG A 124 -8.98 5.81 -0.74
C ARG A 124 -9.23 7.22 -1.25
N SER A 125 -8.21 8.07 -1.20
CA SER A 125 -8.28 9.38 -1.84
C SER A 125 -8.34 9.24 -3.36
N GLU A 126 -9.53 9.41 -3.94
CA GLU A 126 -9.69 9.37 -5.39
C GLU A 126 -8.86 10.45 -6.10
N VAL A 127 -8.66 11.60 -5.46
CA VAL A 127 -7.88 12.70 -6.02
C VAL A 127 -6.43 12.25 -6.21
N LEU A 128 -5.82 11.63 -5.19
CA LEU A 128 -4.46 11.11 -5.27
C LEU A 128 -4.36 9.97 -6.29
N PHE A 129 -5.29 9.01 -6.28
CA PHE A 129 -5.24 7.88 -7.19
C PHE A 129 -5.43 8.29 -8.65
N LYS A 130 -6.31 9.25 -8.92
CA LYS A 130 -6.48 9.83 -10.25
C LYS A 130 -5.23 10.56 -10.72
N ALA A 131 -4.57 11.31 -9.85
CA ALA A 131 -3.32 12.00 -10.19
C ALA A 131 -2.19 11.01 -10.53
N MET A 132 -2.05 9.92 -9.78
CA MET A 132 -1.01 8.91 -10.03
C MET A 132 -1.33 8.01 -11.23
N TYR A 133 -2.53 7.46 -11.29
CA TYR A 133 -2.86 6.35 -12.19
C TYR A 133 -3.68 6.76 -13.41
N GLY A 134 -4.49 7.82 -13.31
CA GLY A 134 -5.34 8.34 -14.36
C GLY A 134 -6.80 8.50 -13.93
N SER A 135 -7.48 9.48 -14.53
CA SER A 135 -8.85 9.89 -14.20
C SER A 135 -9.92 9.23 -15.07
N SER A 136 -9.52 8.40 -16.03
CA SER A 136 -10.42 7.66 -16.91
C SER A 136 -9.90 6.25 -17.20
N ALA A 137 -10.83 5.37 -17.63
CA ALA A 137 -10.46 4.02 -18.06
C ALA A 137 -9.42 4.02 -19.19
N GLU A 138 -9.48 5.02 -20.08
CA GLU A 138 -8.56 5.14 -21.20
C GLU A 138 -7.15 5.50 -20.72
N GLU A 139 -7.02 6.48 -19.83
CA GLU A 139 -5.74 6.89 -19.25
C GLU A 139 -5.08 5.76 -18.47
N VAL A 140 -5.84 5.05 -17.64
CA VAL A 140 -5.35 3.90 -16.88
C VAL A 140 -4.89 2.79 -17.83
N ARG A 141 -5.69 2.43 -18.85
CA ARG A 141 -5.31 1.36 -19.81
C ARG A 141 -3.98 1.62 -20.51
N LYS A 142 -3.64 2.88 -20.80
CA LYS A 142 -2.35 3.25 -21.43
C LYS A 142 -1.14 2.93 -20.54
N LYS A 143 -1.34 2.82 -19.23
CA LYS A 143 -0.31 2.54 -18.23
C LYS A 143 -0.29 1.07 -17.78
N LEU A 144 -1.23 0.23 -18.26
CA LEU A 144 -1.25 -1.19 -17.92
C LEU A 144 -0.26 -1.98 -18.77
N VAL A 145 0.43 -2.89 -18.13
CA VAL A 145 1.37 -3.83 -18.78
C VAL A 145 0.97 -5.27 -18.50
N ASP A 146 1.46 -6.19 -19.31
CA ASP A 146 1.25 -7.62 -19.12
C ASP A 146 2.15 -8.14 -17.99
N VAL A 147 1.57 -8.96 -17.15
CA VAL A 147 2.25 -9.73 -16.11
C VAL A 147 1.89 -11.20 -16.30
N GLU A 148 2.90 -12.05 -16.44
CA GLU A 148 2.72 -13.50 -16.46
C GLU A 148 2.37 -13.99 -15.05
N TRP A 149 1.26 -14.70 -14.94
CA TRP A 149 0.72 -15.20 -13.68
C TRP A 149 0.31 -16.66 -13.82
N PHE A 150 1.21 -17.59 -13.49
CA PHE A 150 0.95 -19.04 -13.45
C PHE A 150 0.26 -19.62 -14.70
N GLY A 151 0.71 -19.20 -15.88
CA GLY A 151 0.18 -19.64 -17.17
C GLY A 151 -0.98 -18.79 -17.68
N GLU A 152 -1.37 -17.77 -16.92
CA GLU A 152 -2.28 -16.72 -17.35
C GLU A 152 -1.50 -15.43 -17.63
N ARG A 153 -2.09 -14.51 -18.39
CA ARG A 153 -1.55 -13.17 -18.61
C ARG A 153 -2.56 -12.15 -18.11
N VAL A 154 -2.15 -11.34 -17.13
CA VAL A 154 -3.00 -10.32 -16.51
C VAL A 154 -2.47 -8.93 -16.79
N LYS A 155 -3.37 -7.94 -16.87
CA LYS A 155 -3.03 -6.52 -17.02
C LYS A 155 -2.86 -5.88 -15.65
N PHE A 156 -1.72 -5.22 -15.39
CA PHE A 156 -1.49 -4.56 -14.10
C PHE A 156 -0.80 -3.20 -14.30
N MET A 157 -0.96 -2.29 -13.33
CA MET A 157 -0.43 -0.93 -13.38
C MET A 157 1.11 -0.94 -13.38
N SER A 158 1.72 -0.19 -14.32
CA SER A 158 3.18 -0.05 -14.40
C SER A 158 3.75 1.04 -13.48
N VAL A 159 2.92 2.02 -13.11
CA VAL A 159 3.34 3.17 -12.29
C VAL A 159 3.69 2.71 -10.87
N ASN A 160 4.67 3.36 -10.25
CA ASN A 160 5.18 3.07 -8.89
C ASN A 160 5.65 1.62 -8.69
N GLY A 161 6.04 0.92 -9.75
CA GLY A 161 6.55 -0.45 -9.65
C GLY A 161 5.50 -1.53 -9.34
N ALA A 162 4.18 -1.22 -9.43
CA ALA A 162 3.13 -2.15 -9.05
C ALA A 162 3.16 -3.46 -9.84
N ALA A 163 3.38 -3.40 -11.17
CA ALA A 163 3.51 -4.60 -11.99
C ALA A 163 4.78 -5.41 -11.66
N ASP A 164 5.88 -4.76 -11.30
CA ASP A 164 7.12 -5.44 -10.92
C ASP A 164 6.96 -6.13 -9.56
N SER A 165 6.24 -5.52 -8.64
CA SER A 165 5.82 -6.11 -7.37
C SER A 165 4.97 -7.36 -7.60
N LEU A 166 3.98 -7.32 -8.51
CA LEU A 166 3.17 -8.50 -8.82
C LEU A 166 4.00 -9.60 -9.49
N ARG A 167 4.97 -9.26 -10.36
CA ARG A 167 5.94 -10.23 -10.91
C ARG A 167 6.80 -10.85 -9.82
N ALA A 168 7.19 -10.08 -8.80
CA ALA A 168 7.96 -10.59 -7.67
C ALA A 168 7.14 -11.57 -6.81
N VAL A 169 5.87 -11.26 -6.53
CA VAL A 169 4.92 -12.19 -5.89
C VAL A 169 4.83 -13.50 -6.70
N ALA A 170 4.61 -13.41 -8.02
CA ALA A 170 4.51 -14.60 -8.87
C ALA A 170 5.77 -15.46 -8.82
N ARG A 171 6.96 -14.84 -8.88
CA ARG A 171 8.25 -15.55 -8.77
C ARG A 171 8.40 -16.25 -7.42
N GLU A 172 8.10 -15.58 -6.31
CA GLU A 172 8.23 -16.17 -4.97
C GLU A 172 7.26 -17.34 -4.77
N LEU A 173 6.00 -17.20 -5.20
CA LEU A 173 4.98 -18.24 -5.13
C LEU A 173 5.30 -19.49 -5.96
N THR A 174 6.22 -19.43 -6.93
CA THR A 174 6.67 -20.65 -7.66
C THR A 174 7.36 -21.64 -6.74
N GLY A 175 7.91 -21.20 -5.62
CA GLY A 175 8.51 -22.05 -4.59
C GLY A 175 7.51 -22.82 -3.74
N TYR A 176 6.20 -22.58 -3.88
CA TYR A 176 5.12 -23.12 -3.05
C TYR A 176 4.06 -23.85 -3.91
N PRO A 177 4.37 -25.02 -4.50
CA PRO A 177 3.46 -25.70 -5.42
C PRO A 177 2.12 -26.09 -4.80
N GLU A 178 2.05 -26.30 -3.47
CA GLU A 178 0.85 -26.60 -2.71
C GLU A 178 -0.14 -25.42 -2.67
N LEU A 179 0.32 -24.19 -2.84
CA LEU A 179 -0.52 -22.99 -2.90
C LEU A 179 -1.18 -22.78 -4.28
N ARG A 180 -0.71 -23.48 -5.31
CA ARG A 180 -1.18 -23.35 -6.70
C ARG A 180 -2.72 -23.34 -6.85
N PRO A 181 -3.50 -24.18 -6.11
CA PRO A 181 -4.96 -24.19 -6.22
C PRO A 181 -5.65 -22.87 -5.86
N TYR A 182 -4.96 -21.96 -5.15
CA TYR A 182 -5.48 -20.65 -4.74
C TYR A 182 -5.13 -19.53 -5.73
N LEU A 183 -4.20 -19.77 -6.66
CA LEU A 183 -3.56 -18.70 -7.45
C LEU A 183 -4.24 -18.42 -8.80
N LYS A 184 -5.41 -19.02 -9.08
CA LYS A 184 -6.16 -18.70 -10.29
C LYS A 184 -6.56 -17.22 -10.25
N SER A 185 -6.25 -16.46 -11.32
CA SER A 185 -6.68 -15.07 -11.43
C SER A 185 -8.21 -14.99 -11.50
N SER A 186 -8.79 -14.05 -10.75
CA SER A 186 -10.23 -13.76 -10.76
C SER A 186 -10.53 -12.33 -11.18
N GLY A 187 -9.49 -11.52 -11.44
CA GLY A 187 -9.61 -10.18 -11.99
C GLY A 187 -8.51 -9.23 -11.55
N THR A 188 -8.21 -8.26 -12.43
CA THR A 188 -7.26 -7.16 -12.15
C THR A 188 -7.89 -5.82 -12.47
N PHE A 189 -7.88 -5.40 -13.73
CA PHE A 189 -8.41 -4.11 -14.15
C PHE A 189 -9.88 -4.18 -14.56
N TYR A 190 -10.70 -3.39 -13.90
CA TYR A 190 -12.09 -3.14 -14.29
C TYR A 190 -12.54 -1.75 -13.81
N TRP A 191 -12.80 -0.84 -14.76
CA TRP A 191 -13.20 0.54 -14.46
C TRP A 191 -14.65 0.58 -13.98
N ARG A 192 -14.86 0.68 -12.68
CA ARG A 192 -16.19 0.75 -12.06
C ARG A 192 -16.14 1.32 -10.65
N PRO A 193 -17.23 1.89 -10.15
CA PRO A 193 -17.37 2.14 -8.71
C PRO A 193 -17.41 0.82 -7.91
N VAL A 194 -17.16 0.91 -6.63
CA VAL A 194 -17.45 -0.19 -5.68
C VAL A 194 -18.95 -0.47 -5.71
N ARG A 195 -19.32 -1.76 -5.62
CA ARG A 195 -20.72 -2.17 -5.68
C ARG A 195 -21.53 -1.50 -4.56
N GLY A 196 -22.55 -0.74 -4.92
CA GLY A 196 -23.43 -0.04 -3.98
C GLY A 196 -22.90 1.30 -3.46
N ALA A 197 -21.74 1.77 -3.96
CA ALA A 197 -21.13 3.04 -3.57
C ALA A 197 -20.84 3.92 -4.81
N LYS A 198 -20.49 5.19 -4.57
CA LYS A 198 -20.06 6.11 -5.64
C LYS A 198 -18.56 6.10 -5.82
N ARG A 199 -17.79 5.75 -4.78
CA ARG A 199 -16.33 5.68 -4.78
C ARG A 199 -15.80 4.64 -5.75
N MET A 200 -14.68 4.94 -6.41
CA MET A 200 -14.09 4.03 -7.38
C MET A 200 -13.41 2.83 -6.70
N SER A 201 -13.54 1.67 -7.35
CA SER A 201 -12.82 0.46 -6.93
C SER A 201 -11.32 0.59 -7.21
N ALA A 202 -10.46 -0.03 -6.40
CA ALA A 202 -9.02 -0.12 -6.66
C ALA A 202 -8.70 -0.83 -7.98
N HIS A 203 -9.56 -1.75 -8.42
CA HIS A 203 -9.48 -2.36 -9.75
C HIS A 203 -9.54 -1.34 -10.89
N SER A 204 -10.22 -0.19 -10.70
CA SER A 204 -10.29 0.88 -11.69
C SER A 204 -8.92 1.49 -11.99
N TYR A 205 -8.01 1.43 -11.05
CA TYR A 205 -6.65 1.94 -11.19
C TYR A 205 -5.64 0.87 -11.61
N GLY A 206 -6.07 -0.39 -11.78
CA GLY A 206 -5.22 -1.50 -12.16
C GLY A 206 -4.20 -1.91 -11.10
N ILE A 207 -4.42 -1.54 -9.84
CA ILE A 207 -3.55 -1.85 -8.68
C ILE A 207 -4.11 -2.94 -7.78
N ALA A 208 -5.28 -3.49 -8.09
CA ALA A 208 -5.90 -4.57 -7.35
C ALA A 208 -5.89 -5.88 -8.14
N PHE A 209 -5.82 -6.97 -7.41
CA PHE A 209 -5.75 -8.33 -7.93
C PHE A 209 -6.55 -9.30 -7.09
N ASP A 210 -7.52 -9.96 -7.71
CA ASP A 210 -8.31 -11.01 -7.07
C ASP A 210 -7.83 -12.38 -7.51
N ILE A 211 -7.63 -13.29 -6.54
CA ILE A 211 -7.22 -14.68 -6.77
C ILE A 211 -8.20 -15.67 -6.13
N GLY A 212 -8.30 -16.88 -6.69
CA GLY A 212 -8.94 -18.02 -6.06
C GLY A 212 -10.36 -17.76 -5.55
N VAL A 213 -11.24 -17.14 -6.34
CA VAL A 213 -12.59 -16.78 -5.92
C VAL A 213 -13.40 -17.96 -5.36
N ASP A 214 -13.19 -19.17 -5.89
CA ASP A 214 -13.83 -20.41 -5.45
C ASP A 214 -13.32 -20.89 -4.09
N LYS A 215 -12.19 -20.38 -3.63
CA LYS A 215 -11.53 -20.69 -2.35
C LYS A 215 -11.50 -19.51 -1.39
N SER A 216 -12.23 -18.45 -1.73
CA SER A 216 -12.25 -17.21 -0.97
C SER A 216 -13.59 -17.00 -0.27
N ASP A 217 -13.62 -16.04 0.62
CA ASP A 217 -14.79 -15.60 1.35
C ASP A 217 -14.95 -14.08 1.19
N TYR A 218 -16.19 -13.63 1.04
CA TYR A 218 -16.51 -12.22 0.90
C TYR A 218 -17.70 -11.87 1.81
N TRP A 219 -17.57 -10.81 2.57
CA TRP A 219 -18.54 -10.42 3.58
C TRP A 219 -19.96 -10.28 3.04
N LEU A 220 -20.14 -9.76 1.81
CA LEU A 220 -21.48 -9.63 1.19
C LEU A 220 -22.14 -10.99 0.89
N TRP A 221 -21.35 -12.03 0.64
CA TRP A 221 -21.93 -13.38 0.43
C TRP A 221 -22.45 -13.97 1.73
N LYS A 222 -21.83 -13.62 2.86
CA LYS A 222 -22.24 -14.09 4.20
C LYS A 222 -23.38 -13.25 4.77
N SER A 223 -23.28 -11.94 4.70
CA SER A 223 -24.25 -11.02 5.31
C SER A 223 -25.60 -10.98 4.56
N GLY A 224 -25.59 -11.26 3.25
CA GLY A 224 -26.75 -11.07 2.37
C GLY A 224 -27.26 -9.61 2.32
N SER A 225 -26.47 -8.66 2.81
CA SER A 225 -26.81 -7.24 2.94
C SER A 225 -25.58 -6.39 2.67
N ASN A 226 -25.75 -5.25 2.03
CA ASN A 226 -24.73 -4.23 1.83
C ASN A 226 -24.72 -3.13 2.93
N ASP A 227 -25.47 -3.33 4.01
CA ASP A 227 -25.47 -2.45 5.15
C ASP A 227 -24.21 -2.67 5.99
N GLU A 228 -23.24 -1.78 5.86
CA GLU A 228 -21.92 -1.84 6.52
C GLU A 228 -21.99 -1.58 8.05
N ASN A 229 -23.16 -1.28 8.60
CA ASN A 229 -23.35 -1.17 10.05
C ASN A 229 -23.84 -2.50 10.68
N LYS A 230 -24.11 -3.51 9.87
CA LYS A 230 -24.54 -4.83 10.39
C LYS A 230 -23.35 -5.68 10.80
N PRO A 231 -23.51 -6.46 11.88
CA PRO A 231 -22.50 -7.45 12.25
C PRO A 231 -22.28 -8.47 11.13
N VAL A 232 -21.00 -8.76 10.86
CA VAL A 232 -20.57 -9.75 9.87
C VAL A 232 -19.76 -10.83 10.58
N GLU A 233 -20.07 -12.10 10.29
CA GLU A 233 -19.26 -13.24 10.72
C GLU A 233 -18.02 -13.34 9.82
N TYR A 234 -16.84 -13.28 10.42
CA TYR A 234 -15.58 -13.39 9.69
C TYR A 234 -15.33 -14.81 9.19
N ALA A 235 -14.90 -14.92 7.94
CA ALA A 235 -14.45 -16.18 7.35
C ALA A 235 -13.26 -15.95 6.42
N ASN A 236 -12.31 -16.88 6.45
CA ASN A 236 -11.16 -16.88 5.56
C ASN A 236 -10.70 -18.31 5.25
N ARG A 237 -10.40 -18.56 3.99
CA ARG A 237 -9.81 -19.83 3.51
C ARG A 237 -8.49 -19.62 2.76
N ILE A 238 -8.06 -18.34 2.56
CA ILE A 238 -6.78 -18.04 1.90
C ILE A 238 -5.65 -18.35 2.89
N PRO A 239 -4.64 -19.16 2.50
CA PRO A 239 -3.48 -19.44 3.30
C PRO A 239 -2.69 -18.17 3.67
N ARG A 240 -2.21 -18.14 4.93
CA ARG A 240 -1.47 -16.99 5.46
C ARG A 240 -0.18 -16.74 4.69
N GLU A 241 0.47 -17.77 4.22
CA GLU A 241 1.71 -17.71 3.44
C GLU A 241 1.53 -16.89 2.16
N ILE A 242 0.37 -17.02 1.48
CA ILE A 242 0.04 -16.19 0.32
C ILE A 242 -0.03 -14.72 0.72
N VAL A 243 -0.73 -14.43 1.81
CA VAL A 243 -0.90 -13.06 2.32
C VAL A 243 0.45 -12.44 2.65
N GLU A 244 1.32 -13.16 3.37
CA GLU A 244 2.65 -12.69 3.77
C GLU A 244 3.56 -12.42 2.57
N ILE A 245 3.50 -13.27 1.53
CA ILE A 245 4.25 -13.05 0.28
C ILE A 245 3.75 -11.79 -0.43
N PHE A 246 2.44 -11.58 -0.56
CA PHE A 246 1.90 -10.37 -1.15
C PHE A 246 2.30 -9.12 -0.36
N GLN A 247 2.21 -9.15 0.97
CA GLN A 247 2.61 -8.03 1.84
C GLN A 247 4.10 -7.67 1.69
N LYS A 248 4.98 -8.66 1.63
CA LYS A 248 6.41 -8.48 1.41
C LYS A 248 6.70 -7.68 0.13
N HIS A 249 5.81 -7.77 -0.86
CA HIS A 249 5.93 -7.08 -2.13
C HIS A 249 4.99 -5.86 -2.27
N GLY A 250 4.55 -5.28 -1.16
CA GLY A 250 3.84 -4.00 -1.17
C GLY A 250 2.32 -4.09 -1.32
N PHE A 251 1.73 -5.27 -1.19
CA PHE A 251 0.27 -5.43 -1.27
C PHE A 251 -0.36 -5.55 0.12
N ILE A 252 -1.45 -4.84 0.35
CA ILE A 252 -2.37 -5.13 1.45
C ILE A 252 -3.37 -6.20 1.03
N TRP A 253 -4.01 -6.84 2.00
CA TRP A 253 -4.98 -7.91 1.79
C TRP A 253 -6.37 -7.53 2.32
N GLY A 254 -7.41 -7.70 1.50
CA GLY A 254 -8.78 -7.38 1.86
C GLY A 254 -9.39 -8.31 2.94
N GLY A 255 -8.76 -9.44 3.22
CA GLY A 255 -9.14 -10.28 4.37
C GLY A 255 -8.73 -9.70 5.73
N ALA A 256 -7.94 -8.62 5.75
CA ALA A 256 -7.63 -7.87 6.96
C ALA A 256 -8.76 -6.91 7.37
N TRP A 257 -9.77 -6.71 6.54
CA TRP A 257 -10.90 -5.82 6.79
C TRP A 257 -12.00 -6.50 7.59
N TYR A 258 -12.73 -5.73 8.38
CA TYR A 258 -13.98 -6.19 9.00
C TYR A 258 -15.00 -6.59 7.93
N HIS A 259 -15.11 -5.76 6.88
CA HIS A 259 -15.87 -6.06 5.67
C HIS A 259 -14.97 -6.82 4.68
N TYR A 260 -14.55 -8.00 5.09
CA TYR A 260 -13.52 -8.78 4.43
C TYR A 260 -13.83 -9.15 2.98
N ASP A 261 -12.78 -9.14 2.17
CA ASP A 261 -12.74 -9.66 0.81
C ASP A 261 -11.44 -10.46 0.65
N THR A 262 -11.50 -11.77 0.93
CA THR A 262 -10.28 -12.56 1.11
C THR A 262 -9.59 -12.91 -0.20
N MET A 263 -10.25 -12.73 -1.36
CA MET A 263 -9.60 -12.87 -2.66
C MET A 263 -8.78 -11.64 -3.05
N HIS A 264 -9.06 -10.49 -2.44
CA HIS A 264 -8.65 -9.17 -2.88
C HIS A 264 -7.31 -8.73 -2.28
N PHE A 265 -6.38 -8.34 -3.16
CA PHE A 265 -5.10 -7.73 -2.81
C PHE A 265 -4.96 -6.38 -3.52
N GLU A 266 -4.43 -5.36 -2.84
CA GLU A 266 -4.18 -4.04 -3.41
C GLU A 266 -2.71 -3.65 -3.24
N PHE A 267 -2.07 -3.12 -4.29
CA PHE A 267 -0.75 -2.53 -4.19
C PHE A 267 -0.84 -1.19 -3.45
N ARG A 268 -0.48 -1.21 -2.17
CA ARG A 268 -0.58 -0.09 -1.22
C ARG A 268 0.65 -0.05 -0.31
N PRO A 269 1.85 0.15 -0.88
CA PRO A 269 3.10 0.12 -0.11
C PRO A 269 3.16 1.18 1.00
N GLU A 270 2.48 2.32 0.85
CA GLU A 270 2.40 3.39 1.85
C GLU A 270 1.77 2.91 3.17
N LEU A 271 0.75 2.07 3.11
CA LEU A 271 0.08 1.57 4.32
C LEU A 271 0.96 0.58 5.07
N LEU A 272 1.72 -0.25 4.36
CA LEU A 272 2.67 -1.19 4.96
C LEU A 272 3.86 -0.47 5.59
N LYS A 273 4.38 0.58 4.92
CA LYS A 273 5.45 1.43 5.46
C LYS A 273 4.99 2.17 6.71
N TYR A 274 3.79 2.76 6.68
CA TYR A 274 3.20 3.41 7.84
C TYR A 274 3.03 2.44 9.01
N ALA A 275 2.46 1.25 8.79
CA ALA A 275 2.29 0.23 9.81
C ALA A 275 3.63 -0.19 10.46
N ALA A 276 4.70 -0.32 9.66
CA ALA A 276 6.03 -0.63 10.16
C ALA A 276 6.62 0.47 11.06
N CYS A 277 6.23 1.74 10.85
CA CYS A 277 6.63 2.87 11.70
C CYS A 277 5.72 3.02 12.94
N ALA A 278 4.41 2.82 12.79
CA ALA A 278 3.43 2.99 13.86
C ALA A 278 3.47 1.87 14.93
N GLY A 279 4.01 0.71 14.57
CA GLY A 279 4.19 -0.44 15.48
C GLY A 279 5.46 -0.39 16.33
N ARG A 280 6.21 0.70 16.25
CA ARG A 280 7.43 0.98 17.05
C ARG A 280 7.11 2.01 18.13
#